data_1f557567fb68408bfd3bdc1f51dc5c8c
#
_entry.id   1f557567fb68408bfd3bdc1f51dc5c8c
#
_cell.length_a   1.000
_cell.length_b   1.000
_cell.length_c   1.000
_cell.angle_alpha   90.00
_cell.angle_beta   90.00
_cell.angle_gamma   90.00
#
_symmetry.space_group_name_H-M   'P 1'
#
loop_
_entity.id
_entity.type
_entity.pdbx_description
1 polymer ?
#
loop_
_entity_poly.entity_id
_entity_poly.type
_entity_poly.pdbx_seq_one_letter_code
_entity_poly.pdbx_strand_id
1 'polypeptide(L)'
;MSTRLATGGRLLNQSKPVSFTFNGKKMRGYEGDTLASALLANDQMLMGRSFKYHRPRGVVASGAEEPNALVNLGEEGRFEPNQRVTTTEIFEGLTATSQNHWPSLEFDVGAINKHLGRFLPAGFYYKMFMYPRAAWKHIYEPIIRKSAGLGKAPKTRDVDTYEHFYAFCDVMVVGGGVAGLEAARTAGKAGARVILVEQTDHWGGRAPVDGGNIDGG
;
A
#
# COMPACT_ATOMS: atom_id res chain seq x y z
N MET A 1 -9.95 22.48 1.63
CA MET A 1 -9.34 23.09 0.41
C MET A 1 -8.41 22.05 -0.19
N SER A 2 -8.21 22.03 -1.51
CA SER A 2 -7.21 21.12 -2.12
C SER A 2 -5.82 21.67 -1.90
N THR A 3 -4.87 20.82 -1.52
CA THR A 3 -3.44 21.16 -1.39
C THR A 3 -2.66 20.81 -2.66
N ARG A 4 -3.38 20.40 -3.73
CA ARG A 4 -2.79 20.01 -5.01
C ARG A 4 -2.13 21.20 -5.69
N LEU A 5 -0.96 20.97 -6.28
CA LEU A 5 -0.32 21.93 -7.17
C LEU A 5 -1.16 22.12 -8.44
N ALA A 6 -1.18 23.34 -8.96
CA ALA A 6 -1.94 23.68 -10.18
C ALA A 6 -1.34 23.00 -11.44
N THR A 7 -0.06 22.71 -11.42
CA THR A 7 0.69 22.10 -12.53
C THR A 7 1.57 20.97 -12.03
N GLY A 8 1.88 20.02 -12.90
CA GLY A 8 2.69 18.86 -12.58
C GLY A 8 1.89 17.55 -12.62
N GLY A 9 2.59 16.42 -12.39
CA GLY A 9 1.99 15.10 -12.43
C GLY A 9 1.85 14.58 -13.86
N ARG A 10 2.90 13.94 -14.39
CA ARG A 10 2.94 13.47 -15.80
C ARG A 10 1.91 12.38 -16.10
N LEU A 11 1.58 11.55 -15.13
CA LEU A 11 0.59 10.49 -15.27
C LEU A 11 -0.82 10.94 -14.91
N LEU A 12 -0.97 12.17 -14.41
CA LEU A 12 -2.22 12.67 -13.87
C LEU A 12 -3.11 13.26 -14.97
N ASN A 13 -4.32 12.73 -15.10
CA ASN A 13 -5.32 13.26 -16.02
C ASN A 13 -6.38 14.07 -15.25
N GLN A 14 -6.15 15.37 -15.13
CA GLN A 14 -7.04 16.27 -14.39
C GLN A 14 -8.43 16.45 -15.03
N SER A 15 -8.64 16.01 -16.28
CA SER A 15 -9.96 16.02 -16.92
C SER A 15 -10.87 14.87 -16.48
N LYS A 16 -10.31 13.86 -15.81
CA LYS A 16 -11.04 12.67 -15.36
C LYS A 16 -11.02 12.57 -13.82
N PRO A 17 -11.99 13.21 -13.14
CA PRO A 17 -12.11 13.07 -11.70
C PRO A 17 -12.52 11.65 -11.30
N VAL A 18 -11.97 11.18 -10.19
CA VAL A 18 -12.22 9.86 -9.59
C VAL A 18 -12.67 10.07 -8.15
N SER A 19 -13.73 9.37 -7.75
CA SER A 19 -14.26 9.42 -6.38
C SER A 19 -13.88 8.15 -5.63
N PHE A 20 -13.39 8.31 -4.41
CA PHE A 20 -13.03 7.21 -3.51
C PHE A 20 -13.38 7.54 -2.07
N THR A 21 -13.27 6.56 -1.17
CA THR A 21 -13.49 6.76 0.26
C THR A 21 -12.26 6.42 1.07
N PHE A 22 -12.00 7.23 2.10
CA PHE A 22 -10.99 6.93 3.11
C PHE A 22 -11.58 7.08 4.51
N ASN A 23 -11.57 6.00 5.30
CA ASN A 23 -12.23 5.92 6.61
C ASN A 23 -13.70 6.38 6.57
N GLY A 24 -14.42 6.00 5.50
CA GLY A 24 -15.82 6.38 5.29
C GLY A 24 -16.05 7.81 4.78
N LYS A 25 -15.00 8.64 4.67
CA LYS A 25 -15.08 10.00 4.13
C LYS A 25 -14.90 9.97 2.62
N LYS A 26 -15.86 10.51 1.88
CA LYS A 26 -15.76 10.68 0.43
C LYS A 26 -14.70 11.71 0.08
N MET A 27 -13.83 11.36 -0.85
CA MET A 27 -12.73 12.17 -1.36
C MET A 27 -12.69 12.11 -2.89
N ARG A 28 -11.97 13.04 -3.49
CA ARG A 28 -11.78 13.10 -4.95
C ARG A 28 -10.31 13.18 -5.30
N GLY A 29 -9.95 12.47 -6.34
CA GLY A 29 -8.67 12.57 -7.02
C GLY A 29 -8.90 12.59 -8.53
N TYR A 30 -7.90 12.23 -9.30
CA TYR A 30 -7.95 12.16 -10.76
C TYR A 30 -7.34 10.83 -11.23
N GLU A 31 -7.70 10.40 -12.43
CA GLU A 31 -7.05 9.27 -13.09
C GLU A 31 -5.52 9.46 -13.11
N GLY A 32 -4.77 8.43 -12.74
CA GLY A 32 -3.32 8.46 -12.58
C GLY A 32 -2.82 8.91 -11.19
N ASP A 33 -3.73 9.32 -10.27
CA ASP A 33 -3.35 9.51 -8.88
C ASP A 33 -3.08 8.16 -8.20
N THR A 34 -2.03 8.11 -7.39
CA THR A 34 -1.94 7.11 -6.34
C THR A 34 -2.84 7.51 -5.16
N LEU A 35 -3.20 6.55 -4.32
CA LEU A 35 -3.94 6.84 -3.09
C LEU A 35 -3.18 7.85 -2.21
N ALA A 36 -1.84 7.79 -2.19
CA ALA A 36 -1.01 8.76 -1.49
C ALA A 36 -1.20 10.19 -2.02
N SER A 37 -1.04 10.39 -3.33
CA SER A 37 -1.19 11.73 -3.94
C SER A 37 -2.60 12.28 -3.80
N ALA A 38 -3.61 11.43 -3.93
CA ALA A 38 -5.00 11.81 -3.76
C ALA A 38 -5.32 12.19 -2.30
N LEU A 39 -4.83 11.43 -1.31
CA LEU A 39 -5.01 11.77 0.11
C LEU A 39 -4.32 13.09 0.46
N LEU A 40 -3.07 13.27 0.05
CA LEU A 40 -2.36 14.53 0.26
C LEU A 40 -3.09 15.72 -0.39
N ALA A 41 -3.60 15.56 -1.62
CA ALA A 41 -4.38 16.59 -2.30
C ALA A 41 -5.69 16.96 -1.55
N ASN A 42 -6.21 16.08 -0.72
CA ASN A 42 -7.36 16.32 0.14
C ASN A 42 -6.95 16.72 1.58
N ASP A 43 -5.71 17.15 1.79
CA ASP A 43 -5.17 17.54 3.10
C ASP A 43 -5.18 16.41 4.14
N GLN A 44 -5.16 15.16 3.69
CA GLN A 44 -5.10 13.98 4.55
C GLN A 44 -3.65 13.52 4.75
N MET A 45 -2.95 14.16 5.68
CA MET A 45 -1.54 13.85 5.99
C MET A 45 -1.39 12.59 6.84
N LEU A 46 -2.32 12.36 7.76
CA LEU A 46 -2.32 11.21 8.65
C LEU A 46 -3.02 10.03 7.96
N MET A 47 -2.27 8.96 7.68
CA MET A 47 -2.78 7.81 6.90
C MET A 47 -2.85 6.51 7.72
N GLY A 48 -2.19 6.46 8.85
CA GLY A 48 -2.19 5.31 9.74
C GLY A 48 -1.45 5.58 11.04
N ARG A 49 -1.32 4.55 11.87
CA ARG A 49 -0.53 4.60 13.09
C ARG A 49 0.38 3.38 13.18
N SER A 50 1.51 3.51 13.90
CA SER A 50 2.39 2.37 14.12
C SER A 50 1.74 1.37 15.08
N PHE A 51 1.95 0.08 14.84
CA PHE A 51 1.30 -0.98 15.60
C PHE A 51 1.72 -1.04 17.09
N LYS A 52 2.96 -0.67 17.43
CA LYS A 52 3.48 -0.77 18.80
C LYS A 52 3.20 0.47 19.65
N TYR A 53 3.55 1.64 19.12
CA TYR A 53 3.47 2.89 19.87
C TYR A 53 2.35 3.82 19.40
N HIS A 54 1.59 3.40 18.40
CA HIS A 54 0.49 4.19 17.81
C HIS A 54 0.92 5.60 17.37
N ARG A 55 2.19 5.74 16.96
CA ARG A 55 2.71 7.01 16.44
C ARG A 55 2.04 7.35 15.12
N PRO A 56 1.71 8.63 14.89
CA PRO A 56 1.18 9.08 13.60
C PRO A 56 2.09 8.65 12.43
N ARG A 57 1.47 8.18 11.35
CA ARG A 57 2.14 7.74 10.13
C ARG A 57 1.51 8.40 8.91
N GLY A 58 2.35 8.97 8.06
CA GLY A 58 2.04 9.44 6.73
C GLY A 58 3.10 8.94 5.77
N VAL A 59 3.07 9.39 4.51
CA VAL A 59 4.05 9.02 3.49
C VAL A 59 5.41 9.68 3.78
N VAL A 60 6.48 8.91 3.57
CA VAL A 60 7.87 9.37 3.65
C VAL A 60 8.64 9.09 2.36
N ALA A 61 8.08 8.29 1.47
CA ALA A 61 8.62 7.95 0.16
C ALA A 61 7.53 8.06 -0.91
N SER A 62 7.86 7.91 -2.17
CA SER A 62 6.92 8.08 -3.30
C SER A 62 6.67 6.81 -4.10
N GLY A 63 7.23 5.68 -3.72
CA GLY A 63 7.12 4.42 -4.45
C GLY A 63 7.01 3.19 -3.55
N ALA A 64 7.47 2.06 -4.07
CA ALA A 64 7.41 0.77 -3.37
C ALA A 64 8.26 0.70 -2.10
N GLU A 65 9.18 1.64 -1.91
CA GLU A 65 10.01 1.79 -0.71
C GLU A 65 9.28 2.41 0.48
N GLU A 66 8.00 2.83 0.33
CA GLU A 66 7.20 3.43 1.40
C GLU A 66 6.97 2.43 2.57
N PRO A 67 7.49 2.71 3.78
CA PRO A 67 7.41 1.78 4.90
C PRO A 67 6.28 2.09 5.88
N ASN A 68 5.69 3.27 5.85
CA ASN A 68 4.84 3.78 6.93
C ASN A 68 3.35 3.86 6.59
N ALA A 69 3.03 4.27 5.36
CA ALA A 69 1.67 4.55 4.96
C ALA A 69 1.02 3.29 4.37
N LEU A 70 0.64 2.39 5.25
CA LEU A 70 -0.09 1.16 4.92
C LEU A 70 -1.55 1.30 5.31
N VAL A 71 -2.42 0.85 4.42
CA VAL A 71 -3.88 0.88 4.56
C VAL A 71 -4.49 -0.47 4.22
N ASN A 72 -5.76 -0.64 4.53
CA ASN A 72 -6.55 -1.74 3.99
C ASN A 72 -7.36 -1.22 2.82
N LEU A 73 -7.49 -2.02 1.78
CA LEU A 73 -8.31 -1.74 0.60
C LEU A 73 -9.49 -2.69 0.54
N GLY A 74 -10.56 -2.21 -0.08
CA GLY A 74 -11.75 -3.01 -0.34
C GLY A 74 -12.51 -3.43 0.92
N GLU A 75 -13.53 -4.22 0.68
CA GLU A 75 -14.42 -4.75 1.71
C GLU A 75 -14.71 -6.23 1.41
N GLU A 76 -15.14 -6.97 2.44
CA GLU A 76 -15.54 -8.38 2.33
C GLU A 76 -14.50 -9.27 1.63
N GLY A 77 -14.87 -9.92 0.51
CA GLY A 77 -14.00 -10.82 -0.25
C GLY A 77 -12.88 -10.12 -1.01
N ARG A 78 -13.04 -8.83 -1.28
CA ARG A 78 -12.03 -7.97 -1.91
C ARG A 78 -11.14 -7.24 -0.91
N PHE A 79 -11.20 -7.62 0.34
CA PHE A 79 -10.42 -6.96 1.40
C PHE A 79 -8.94 -7.33 1.31
N GLU A 80 -8.09 -6.34 1.11
CA GLU A 80 -6.63 -6.46 1.05
C GLU A 80 -5.98 -5.65 2.16
N PRO A 81 -5.37 -6.28 3.17
CA PRO A 81 -4.65 -5.57 4.22
C PRO A 81 -3.25 -5.16 3.79
N ASN A 82 -2.70 -4.15 4.48
CA ASN A 82 -1.29 -3.74 4.38
C ASN A 82 -0.86 -3.27 2.98
N GLN A 83 -1.77 -2.66 2.23
CA GLN A 83 -1.45 -2.08 0.93
C GLN A 83 -0.77 -0.72 1.09
N ARG A 84 0.26 -0.47 0.25
CA ARG A 84 0.98 0.82 0.27
C ARG A 84 0.18 1.87 -0.49
N VAL A 85 -0.09 3.00 0.14
CA VAL A 85 -0.79 4.10 -0.51
C VAL A 85 -0.04 4.68 -1.71
N THR A 86 1.28 4.53 -1.76
CA THR A 86 2.15 5.06 -2.82
C THR A 86 2.18 4.22 -4.09
N THR A 87 1.76 2.96 -4.02
CA THR A 87 1.69 2.03 -5.16
C THR A 87 0.27 1.62 -5.52
N THR A 88 -0.71 2.09 -4.76
CA THR A 88 -2.13 1.85 -5.03
C THR A 88 -2.67 2.98 -5.89
N GLU A 89 -3.08 2.71 -7.11
CA GLU A 89 -3.81 3.66 -7.95
C GLU A 89 -5.26 3.79 -7.48
N ILE A 90 -5.82 4.99 -7.56
CA ILE A 90 -7.23 5.21 -7.25
C ILE A 90 -8.11 4.88 -8.46
N PHE A 91 -9.25 4.32 -8.18
CA PHE A 91 -10.31 4.06 -9.15
C PHE A 91 -11.67 4.42 -8.56
N GLU A 92 -12.67 4.57 -9.41
CA GLU A 92 -14.01 4.94 -8.98
C GLU A 92 -14.60 3.92 -8.01
N GLY A 93 -15.00 4.40 -6.82
CA GLY A 93 -15.55 3.56 -5.77
C GLY A 93 -14.52 2.85 -4.88
N LEU A 94 -13.22 3.11 -5.03
CA LEU A 94 -12.20 2.55 -4.12
C LEU A 94 -12.54 2.89 -2.67
N THR A 95 -12.54 1.86 -1.83
CA THR A 95 -12.68 2.00 -0.37
C THR A 95 -11.35 1.70 0.29
N ALA A 96 -10.84 2.64 1.08
CA ALA A 96 -9.61 2.48 1.84
C ALA A 96 -9.85 2.81 3.33
N THR A 97 -9.18 2.07 4.21
CA THR A 97 -9.23 2.30 5.66
C THR A 97 -7.84 2.29 6.27
N SER A 98 -7.61 3.19 7.20
CA SER A 98 -6.37 3.26 7.96
C SER A 98 -6.24 2.12 8.98
N GLN A 99 -5.03 1.90 9.48
CA GLN A 99 -4.70 0.79 10.37
C GLN A 99 -4.22 1.26 11.74
N ASN A 100 -4.25 0.32 12.71
CA ASN A 100 -3.60 0.42 14.01
C ASN A 100 -4.07 1.60 14.87
N HIS A 101 -5.38 1.87 14.91
CA HIS A 101 -5.98 2.87 15.77
C HIS A 101 -7.29 2.36 16.40
N TRP A 102 -7.71 3.00 17.46
CA TRP A 102 -9.01 2.81 18.10
C TRP A 102 -9.32 4.00 19.03
N PRO A 103 -10.51 4.62 18.98
CA PRO A 103 -11.63 4.35 18.08
C PRO A 103 -11.47 4.98 16.68
N SER A 104 -10.69 6.06 16.50
CA SER A 104 -10.47 6.71 15.20
C SER A 104 -8.99 6.97 14.94
N LEU A 105 -8.67 7.34 13.70
CA LEU A 105 -7.30 7.65 13.29
C LEU A 105 -6.77 8.90 14.00
N GLU A 106 -7.61 9.90 14.16
CA GLU A 106 -7.28 11.19 14.78
C GLU A 106 -7.21 11.05 16.31
N PHE A 107 -8.21 10.40 16.89
CA PHE A 107 -8.28 10.15 18.34
C PHE A 107 -8.06 8.66 18.62
N ASP A 108 -6.85 8.33 19.01
CA ASP A 108 -6.43 6.95 19.23
C ASP A 108 -5.98 6.73 20.67
N VAL A 109 -6.75 5.94 21.40
CA VAL A 109 -6.46 5.56 22.80
C VAL A 109 -5.14 4.78 22.90
N GLY A 110 -4.78 4.01 21.88
CA GLY A 110 -3.52 3.27 21.84
C GLY A 110 -2.28 4.17 21.86
N ALA A 111 -2.43 5.46 21.57
CA ALA A 111 -1.32 6.42 21.63
C ALA A 111 -0.70 6.56 23.03
N ILE A 112 -1.39 6.13 24.10
CA ILE A 112 -0.84 6.05 25.46
C ILE A 112 0.41 5.15 25.52
N ASN A 113 0.53 4.17 24.63
CA ASN A 113 1.70 3.29 24.54
C ASN A 113 3.00 4.06 24.28
N LYS A 114 2.94 5.27 23.74
CA LYS A 114 4.11 6.13 23.59
C LYS A 114 4.75 6.45 24.96
N HIS A 115 3.95 6.65 25.99
CA HIS A 115 4.42 6.94 27.33
C HIS A 115 4.86 5.69 28.10
N LEU A 116 4.30 4.55 27.72
CA LEU A 116 4.68 3.23 28.26
C LEU A 116 5.88 2.60 27.53
N GLY A 117 6.47 3.30 26.57
CA GLY A 117 7.53 2.77 25.70
C GLY A 117 8.76 2.24 26.45
N ARG A 118 9.10 2.82 27.61
CA ARG A 118 10.19 2.35 28.47
C ARG A 118 9.97 0.93 29.02
N PHE A 119 8.71 0.50 29.14
CA PHE A 119 8.34 -0.85 29.60
C PHE A 119 8.19 -1.85 28.46
N LEU A 120 8.29 -1.40 27.21
CA LEU A 120 8.15 -2.22 25.99
C LEU A 120 9.46 -2.24 25.18
N PRO A 121 10.60 -2.69 25.76
CA PRO A 121 11.85 -2.76 25.00
C PRO A 121 11.74 -3.78 23.87
N ALA A 122 12.73 -3.80 22.97
CA ALA A 122 12.82 -4.85 21.95
C ALA A 122 12.81 -6.24 22.60
N GLY A 123 12.01 -7.16 22.06
CA GLY A 123 11.86 -8.51 22.60
C GLY A 123 11.07 -8.61 23.90
N PHE A 124 10.30 -7.57 24.28
CA PHE A 124 9.49 -7.56 25.52
C PHE A 124 8.58 -8.79 25.63
N TYR A 125 8.03 -9.29 24.54
CA TYR A 125 7.13 -10.44 24.51
C TYR A 125 7.84 -11.76 24.88
N TYR A 126 9.14 -11.85 24.73
CA TYR A 126 9.93 -13.00 25.23
C TYR A 126 10.21 -12.94 26.74
N LYS A 127 10.09 -11.76 27.35
CA LYS A 127 10.45 -11.53 28.76
C LYS A 127 9.23 -11.37 29.66
N MET A 128 8.15 -10.75 29.17
CA MET A 128 7.02 -10.33 30.00
C MET A 128 5.82 -11.28 30.01
N PHE A 129 5.67 -12.11 28.97
CA PHE A 129 4.51 -12.99 28.80
C PHE A 129 4.84 -14.48 28.98
N MET A 130 5.75 -14.78 29.91
CA MET A 130 6.26 -16.13 30.10
C MET A 130 5.45 -16.95 31.11
N TYR A 131 4.64 -16.31 31.95
CA TYR A 131 3.88 -16.99 32.99
C TYR A 131 2.42 -16.52 33.03
N PRO A 132 1.46 -17.43 33.25
CA PRO A 132 1.61 -18.88 33.16
C PRO A 132 1.79 -19.36 31.71
N ARG A 133 2.57 -20.42 31.50
CA ARG A 133 2.86 -20.94 30.14
C ARG A 133 1.62 -21.27 29.33
N ALA A 134 0.58 -21.79 29.98
CA ALA A 134 -0.69 -22.12 29.33
C ALA A 134 -1.40 -20.88 28.74
N ALA A 135 -1.18 -19.69 29.29
CA ALA A 135 -1.78 -18.46 28.80
C ALA A 135 -1.16 -17.98 27.48
N TRP A 136 0.07 -18.45 27.14
CA TRP A 136 0.74 -18.02 25.91
C TRP A 136 -0.13 -18.22 24.67
N LYS A 137 -0.58 -19.47 24.44
CA LYS A 137 -1.33 -19.83 23.23
C LYS A 137 -2.71 -19.19 23.16
N HIS A 138 -3.36 -19.01 24.29
CA HIS A 138 -4.78 -18.64 24.31
C HIS A 138 -5.05 -17.18 24.66
N ILE A 139 -4.09 -16.48 25.25
CA ILE A 139 -4.23 -15.09 25.71
C ILE A 139 -3.16 -14.19 25.08
N TYR A 140 -1.89 -14.46 25.35
CA TYR A 140 -0.82 -13.53 24.99
C TYR A 140 -0.55 -13.50 23.48
N GLU A 141 -0.44 -14.64 22.84
CA GLU A 141 -0.16 -14.73 21.41
C GLU A 141 -1.28 -14.06 20.56
N PRO A 142 -2.57 -14.33 20.80
CA PRO A 142 -3.62 -13.64 20.06
C PRO A 142 -3.63 -12.11 20.23
N ILE A 143 -3.33 -11.62 21.43
CA ILE A 143 -3.23 -10.17 21.68
C ILE A 143 -2.03 -9.59 20.95
N ILE A 144 -0.86 -10.23 21.05
CA ILE A 144 0.37 -9.79 20.38
C ILE A 144 0.19 -9.82 18.86
N ARG A 145 -0.38 -10.88 18.31
CA ARG A 145 -0.66 -11.03 16.88
C ARG A 145 -1.60 -9.91 16.38
N LYS A 146 -2.68 -9.65 17.11
CA LYS A 146 -3.61 -8.55 16.78
C LYS A 146 -2.91 -7.20 16.79
N SER A 147 -1.99 -7.00 17.73
CA SER A 147 -1.23 -5.75 17.88
C SER A 147 -0.06 -5.62 16.92
N ALA A 148 0.36 -6.70 16.26
CA ALA A 148 1.52 -6.71 15.37
C ALA A 148 1.27 -6.13 13.97
N GLY A 149 0.03 -5.70 13.66
CA GLY A 149 -0.29 -5.08 12.38
C GLY A 149 -0.19 -6.01 11.16
N LEU A 150 -0.32 -7.34 11.39
CA LEU A 150 -0.22 -8.34 10.31
C LEU A 150 -1.42 -8.35 9.36
N GLY A 151 -2.47 -7.58 9.69
CA GLY A 151 -3.73 -7.59 8.96
C GLY A 151 -4.59 -8.81 9.26
N LYS A 152 -5.70 -8.92 8.58
CA LYS A 152 -6.63 -10.06 8.65
C LYS A 152 -6.98 -10.49 7.24
N ALA A 153 -7.01 -11.79 7.01
CA ALA A 153 -7.55 -12.32 5.76
C ALA A 153 -9.06 -12.04 5.65
N PRO A 154 -9.59 -11.86 4.43
CA PRO A 154 -11.03 -11.77 4.22
C PRO A 154 -11.72 -13.04 4.73
N LYS A 155 -12.95 -12.90 5.23
CA LYS A 155 -13.73 -14.03 5.73
C LYS A 155 -14.70 -14.58 4.69
N THR A 156 -15.03 -13.77 3.71
CA THR A 156 -15.89 -14.10 2.59
C THR A 156 -15.08 -14.48 1.38
N ARG A 157 -15.68 -15.29 0.50
CA ARG A 157 -15.03 -15.66 -0.77
C ARG A 157 -14.87 -14.42 -1.64
N ASP A 158 -13.76 -14.35 -2.35
CA ASP A 158 -13.57 -13.40 -3.42
C ASP A 158 -14.65 -13.60 -4.50
N VAL A 159 -15.31 -12.51 -4.89
CA VAL A 159 -16.37 -12.50 -5.90
C VAL A 159 -15.84 -12.31 -7.32
N ASP A 160 -14.56 -11.93 -7.43
CA ASP A 160 -13.92 -11.72 -8.73
C ASP A 160 -13.65 -13.06 -9.42
N THR A 161 -13.73 -13.04 -10.73
CA THR A 161 -13.44 -14.19 -11.59
C THR A 161 -12.15 -13.91 -12.36
N TYR A 162 -11.21 -14.82 -12.25
CA TYR A 162 -9.90 -14.70 -12.88
C TYR A 162 -9.81 -15.64 -14.07
N GLU A 163 -9.26 -15.16 -15.18
CA GLU A 163 -8.96 -16.01 -16.34
C GLU A 163 -7.69 -16.82 -16.07
N HIS A 164 -7.72 -18.07 -16.46
CA HIS A 164 -6.60 -19.00 -16.37
C HIS A 164 -6.28 -19.54 -17.76
N PHE A 165 -5.05 -19.35 -18.21
CA PHE A 165 -4.57 -19.89 -19.46
C PHE A 165 -3.10 -20.31 -19.36
N TYR A 166 -2.68 -21.17 -20.27
CA TYR A 166 -1.28 -21.57 -20.41
C TYR A 166 -0.61 -20.71 -21.47
N ALA A 167 0.53 -20.14 -21.14
CA ALA A 167 1.35 -19.39 -22.07
C ALA A 167 2.78 -19.96 -22.08
N PHE A 168 3.41 -19.97 -23.26
CA PHE A 168 4.76 -20.50 -23.45
C PHE A 168 5.67 -19.38 -23.92
N CYS A 169 6.79 -19.21 -23.25
CA CYS A 169 7.83 -18.24 -23.60
C CYS A 169 9.20 -18.84 -23.29
N ASP A 170 10.22 -18.26 -23.91
CA ASP A 170 11.62 -18.60 -23.61
C ASP A 170 12.11 -17.77 -22.40
N VAL A 171 11.61 -16.52 -22.26
CA VAL A 171 11.90 -15.62 -21.17
C VAL A 171 10.62 -14.94 -20.67
N MET A 172 10.37 -15.03 -19.38
CA MET A 172 9.33 -14.25 -18.72
C MET A 172 9.96 -13.13 -17.90
N VAL A 173 9.57 -11.90 -18.17
CA VAL A 173 10.00 -10.71 -17.42
C VAL A 173 8.85 -10.20 -16.60
N VAL A 174 9.05 -10.06 -15.29
CA VAL A 174 8.04 -9.55 -14.35
C VAL A 174 8.45 -8.15 -13.91
N GLY A 175 7.63 -7.17 -14.26
CA GLY A 175 7.82 -5.75 -14.01
C GLY A 175 8.26 -4.98 -15.27
N GLY A 176 7.45 -4.00 -15.66
CA GLY A 176 7.64 -3.15 -16.84
C GLY A 176 8.43 -1.87 -16.58
N GLY A 177 9.24 -1.82 -15.50
CA GLY A 177 10.18 -0.74 -15.27
C GLY A 177 11.32 -0.74 -16.28
N VAL A 178 12.21 0.27 -16.24
CA VAL A 178 13.33 0.43 -17.17
C VAL A 178 14.17 -0.84 -17.33
N ALA A 179 14.51 -1.50 -16.23
CA ALA A 179 15.30 -2.73 -16.25
C ALA A 179 14.55 -3.89 -16.94
N GLY A 180 13.26 -4.03 -16.67
CA GLY A 180 12.43 -5.06 -17.28
C GLY A 180 12.23 -4.84 -18.78
N LEU A 181 11.96 -3.60 -19.18
CA LEU A 181 11.85 -3.21 -20.58
C LEU A 181 13.14 -3.50 -21.36
N GLU A 182 14.30 -3.16 -20.79
CA GLU A 182 15.60 -3.42 -21.43
C GLU A 182 15.92 -4.91 -21.48
N ALA A 183 15.60 -5.67 -20.43
CA ALA A 183 15.75 -7.12 -20.42
C ALA A 183 14.88 -7.78 -21.50
N ALA A 184 13.60 -7.39 -21.57
CA ALA A 184 12.67 -7.89 -22.59
C ALA A 184 13.13 -7.53 -24.02
N ARG A 185 13.58 -6.28 -24.21
CA ARG A 185 14.12 -5.82 -25.50
C ARG A 185 15.36 -6.62 -25.92
N THR A 186 16.28 -6.85 -25.00
CA THR A 186 17.53 -7.56 -25.27
C THR A 186 17.25 -9.02 -25.61
N ALA A 187 16.40 -9.70 -24.83
CA ALA A 187 16.01 -11.09 -25.10
C ALA A 187 15.26 -11.23 -26.44
N GLY A 188 14.34 -10.32 -26.72
CA GLY A 188 13.61 -10.29 -28.00
C GLY A 188 14.51 -10.05 -29.20
N LYS A 189 15.51 -9.16 -29.11
CA LYS A 189 16.54 -8.95 -30.16
C LYS A 189 17.40 -10.18 -30.39
N ALA A 190 17.59 -11.02 -29.37
CA ALA A 190 18.29 -12.30 -29.48
C ALA A 190 17.40 -13.41 -30.07
N GLY A 191 16.14 -13.13 -30.44
CA GLY A 191 15.21 -14.07 -31.03
C GLY A 191 14.37 -14.89 -30.04
N ALA A 192 14.42 -14.58 -28.73
CA ALA A 192 13.63 -15.25 -27.73
C ALA A 192 12.15 -14.79 -27.77
N ARG A 193 11.23 -15.71 -27.48
CA ARG A 193 9.83 -15.38 -27.22
C ARG A 193 9.74 -14.83 -25.80
N VAL A 194 9.38 -13.57 -25.68
CA VAL A 194 9.34 -12.88 -24.40
C VAL A 194 7.90 -12.59 -24.00
N ILE A 195 7.57 -12.90 -22.73
CA ILE A 195 6.35 -12.41 -22.08
C ILE A 195 6.80 -11.39 -21.04
N LEU A 196 6.34 -10.15 -21.19
CA LEU A 196 6.53 -9.09 -20.21
C LEU A 196 5.20 -8.81 -19.51
N VAL A 197 5.18 -8.87 -18.18
CA VAL A 197 4.01 -8.59 -17.36
C VAL A 197 4.26 -7.39 -16.45
N GLU A 198 3.26 -6.52 -16.35
CA GLU A 198 3.24 -5.33 -15.49
C GLU A 198 1.92 -5.28 -14.72
N GLN A 199 1.96 -4.79 -13.48
CA GLN A 199 0.77 -4.67 -12.65
C GLN A 199 0.02 -3.35 -12.85
N THR A 200 0.70 -2.33 -13.39
CA THR A 200 0.12 -1.02 -13.69
C THR A 200 -0.32 -0.93 -15.15
N ASP A 201 -1.13 0.03 -15.49
CA ASP A 201 -1.60 0.27 -16.86
C ASP A 201 -0.59 1.00 -17.74
N HIS A 202 0.59 1.32 -17.19
CA HIS A 202 1.64 2.03 -17.91
C HIS A 202 3.02 1.38 -17.77
N TRP A 203 3.86 1.60 -18.76
CA TRP A 203 5.24 1.11 -18.81
C TRP A 203 6.23 2.17 -18.33
N GLY A 204 7.42 1.72 -17.93
CA GLY A 204 8.52 2.58 -17.52
C GLY A 204 8.71 2.68 -16.00
N GLY A 205 7.78 2.13 -15.20
CA GLY A 205 7.84 2.18 -13.74
C GLY A 205 7.89 3.62 -13.24
N ARG A 206 8.95 4.01 -12.53
CA ARG A 206 9.12 5.38 -12.03
C ARG A 206 9.69 6.38 -13.03
N ALA A 207 10.25 5.96 -14.14
CA ALA A 207 10.87 6.87 -15.10
C ALA A 207 9.93 7.98 -15.61
N PRO A 208 8.63 7.73 -15.88
CA PRO A 208 7.68 8.78 -16.24
C PRO A 208 7.48 9.83 -15.12
N VAL A 209 7.55 9.41 -13.86
CA VAL A 209 7.39 10.28 -12.68
C VAL A 209 8.67 11.08 -12.42
N ASP A 210 9.82 10.41 -12.42
CA ASP A 210 11.12 11.00 -12.11
C ASP A 210 11.66 11.87 -13.25
N GLY A 211 11.10 11.73 -14.44
CA GLY A 211 11.51 12.50 -15.61
C GLY A 211 12.81 12.03 -16.25
N GLY A 212 13.21 10.79 -15.99
CA GLY A 212 14.40 10.20 -16.59
C GLY A 212 14.23 9.96 -18.09
N ASN A 213 15.24 10.33 -18.88
CA ASN A 213 15.41 9.86 -20.26
C ASN A 213 16.17 8.54 -20.24
N ILE A 214 15.66 7.56 -20.99
CA ILE A 214 16.24 6.21 -21.04
C ILE A 214 17.38 6.13 -22.07
N ASP A 215 17.41 7.00 -23.05
CA ASP A 215 18.35 6.94 -24.20
C ASP A 215 19.35 8.12 -24.26
N GLY A 216 19.59 8.81 -23.16
CA GLY A 216 20.61 9.86 -23.10
C GLY A 216 20.34 11.07 -24.03
N GLY A 217 19.08 11.27 -24.42
CA GLY A 217 18.62 12.40 -25.19
C GLY A 217 17.93 13.46 -24.34
#